data_53f123bbf2ca0525922e84cf302a8afc
#
_entry.id   53f123bbf2ca0525922e84cf302a8afc
#
_cell.length_a   1.000
_cell.length_b   1.000
_cell.length_c   1.000
_cell.angle_alpha   90.00
_cell.angle_beta   90.00
_cell.angle_gamma   90.00
#
_symmetry.space_group_name_H-M   'P 1'
#
loop_
_entity.id
_entity.type
_entity.pdbx_description
1 polymer ?
#
loop_
_entity_poly.entity_id
_entity_poly.type
_entity_poly.pdbx_seq_one_letter_code
_entity_poly.pdbx_strand_id
1 'polypeptide(L)'
;MARYIGPVCRLCRREDMKLFLKGDRCYTEKCGQERRAYAPGQHGQNNRRRSKTSDYGEQLREKQKVKRIYGIAERQFRGYYFRANRMKGVTGENLLMLLERRLDNVV
;
A
#
# COMPACT_ATOMS: atom_id res chain seq x y z
N MET A 1 15.42 -9.51 6.83
CA MET A 1 14.16 -8.82 7.10
C MET A 1 13.07 -9.31 6.16
N ALA A 2 11.92 -9.60 6.68
CA ALA A 2 10.80 -10.06 5.86
C ALA A 2 10.22 -8.88 5.07
N ARG A 3 10.38 -8.93 3.76
CA ARG A 3 9.87 -7.92 2.85
C ARG A 3 9.17 -8.62 1.69
N TYR A 4 8.11 -8.02 1.16
CA TYR A 4 7.41 -8.59 0.01
C TYR A 4 8.33 -8.61 -1.22
N ILE A 5 8.49 -9.79 -1.79
CA ILE A 5 9.35 -10.00 -2.96
C ILE A 5 8.58 -10.47 -4.21
N GLY A 6 7.27 -10.56 -4.11
CA GLY A 6 6.42 -10.98 -5.23
C GLY A 6 6.13 -9.85 -6.21
N PRO A 7 5.26 -10.10 -7.20
CA PRO A 7 4.89 -9.09 -8.21
C PRO A 7 4.22 -7.87 -7.57
N VAL A 8 4.78 -6.69 -7.80
CA VAL A 8 4.29 -5.46 -7.17
C VAL A 8 3.06 -4.86 -7.86
N CYS A 9 2.83 -5.16 -9.14
CA CYS A 9 1.62 -4.69 -9.84
C CYS A 9 0.34 -5.24 -9.22
N ARG A 10 0.40 -6.41 -8.60
CA ARG A 10 -0.72 -6.97 -7.87
C ARG A 10 -1.15 -6.09 -6.71
N LEU A 11 -0.19 -5.45 -6.05
CA LEU A 11 -0.46 -4.56 -4.92
C LEU A 11 -1.22 -3.32 -5.38
N CYS A 12 -0.81 -2.72 -6.51
CA CYS A 12 -1.51 -1.58 -7.09
C CYS A 12 -2.94 -1.94 -7.48
N ARG A 13 -3.12 -3.09 -8.11
CA ARG A 13 -4.44 -3.55 -8.55
C ARG A 13 -5.37 -3.82 -7.37
N ARG A 14 -4.85 -4.37 -6.29
CA ARG A 14 -5.65 -4.65 -5.09
C ARG A 14 -6.13 -3.36 -4.42
N GLU A 15 -5.29 -2.34 -4.41
CA GLU A 15 -5.63 -1.05 -3.83
C GLU A 15 -6.39 -0.14 -4.81
N ASP A 16 -6.55 -0.59 -6.05
CA ASP A 16 -7.25 0.14 -7.12
C ASP A 16 -6.67 1.52 -7.37
N MET A 17 -5.35 1.64 -7.23
CA MET A 17 -4.63 2.88 -7.54
C MET A 17 -3.15 2.59 -7.76
N LYS A 18 -2.46 3.51 -8.43
CA LYS A 18 -1.02 3.38 -8.66
C LYS A 18 -0.25 3.69 -7.39
N LEU A 19 0.61 2.78 -6.97
CA LEU A 19 1.52 2.98 -5.84
C LEU A 19 2.94 3.35 -6.31
N PHE A 20 3.17 3.39 -7.63
CA PHE A 20 4.44 3.79 -8.27
C PHE A 20 5.63 2.99 -7.76
N LEU A 21 5.45 1.68 -7.59
CA LEU A 21 6.50 0.82 -7.04
C LEU A 21 7.54 0.38 -8.08
N LYS A 22 7.24 0.54 -9.37
CA LYS A 22 8.16 0.21 -10.46
C LYS A 22 8.77 1.44 -11.15
N GLY A 23 8.51 2.62 -10.64
CA GLY A 23 9.09 3.85 -11.21
C GLY A 23 8.55 4.18 -12.59
N ASP A 24 9.43 4.24 -13.59
CA ASP A 24 9.06 4.70 -14.93
C ASP A 24 7.93 3.93 -15.57
N ARG A 25 7.86 2.61 -15.34
CA ARG A 25 6.79 1.79 -15.91
C ARG A 25 5.40 2.23 -15.44
N CYS A 26 5.30 2.78 -14.24
CA CYS A 26 4.03 3.23 -13.68
C CYS A 26 3.47 4.46 -14.40
N TYR A 27 4.30 5.19 -15.11
CA TYR A 27 3.90 6.37 -15.88
C TYR A 27 3.60 6.05 -17.36
N THR A 28 3.81 4.81 -17.77
CA THR A 28 3.58 4.39 -19.16
C THR A 28 2.31 3.55 -19.26
N GLU A 29 1.87 3.32 -20.50
CA GLU A 29 0.73 2.44 -20.78
C GLU A 29 1.02 0.97 -20.46
N LYS A 30 2.27 0.61 -20.16
CA LYS A 30 2.65 -0.73 -19.72
C LYS A 30 2.31 -1.02 -18.27
N CYS A 31 1.83 -0.02 -17.54
CA CYS A 31 1.43 -0.17 -16.13
C CYS A 31 0.34 -1.24 -15.99
N GLY A 32 0.53 -2.18 -15.07
CA GLY A 32 -0.43 -3.26 -14.84
C GLY A 32 -1.79 -2.75 -14.39
N GLN A 33 -1.82 -1.66 -13.62
CA GLN A 33 -3.06 -1.06 -13.16
C GLN A 33 -3.86 -0.45 -14.31
N GLU A 34 -3.20 0.18 -15.28
CA GLU A 34 -3.88 0.73 -16.45
C GLU A 34 -4.42 -0.36 -17.36
N ARG A 35 -3.66 -1.44 -17.53
CA ARG A 35 -4.08 -2.55 -18.38
C ARG A 35 -5.22 -3.37 -17.78
N ARG A 36 -5.21 -3.55 -16.47
CA ARG A 36 -6.14 -4.42 -15.76
C ARG A 36 -6.60 -3.72 -14.49
N ALA A 37 -7.56 -2.81 -14.63
CA ALA A 37 -8.06 -2.00 -13.50
C ALA A 37 -9.06 -2.78 -12.64
N TYR A 38 -8.71 -4.01 -12.27
CA TYR A 38 -9.52 -4.86 -11.38
C TYR A 38 -8.60 -5.64 -10.44
N ALA A 39 -9.16 -6.16 -9.34
CA ALA A 39 -8.39 -6.88 -8.34
C ALA A 39 -7.70 -8.11 -8.93
N PRO A 40 -6.51 -8.49 -8.43
CA PRO A 40 -5.81 -9.67 -8.93
C PRO A 40 -6.51 -10.96 -8.54
N GLY A 41 -6.20 -12.05 -9.28
CA GLY A 41 -6.76 -13.36 -9.03
C GLY A 41 -7.86 -13.74 -10.01
N GLN A 42 -8.33 -14.99 -9.91
CA GLN A 42 -9.33 -15.53 -10.82
C GLN A 42 -10.66 -14.79 -10.79
N HIS A 43 -11.05 -14.33 -9.60
CA HIS A 43 -12.35 -13.71 -9.39
C HIS A 43 -12.33 -12.18 -9.51
N GLY A 44 -11.16 -11.58 -9.68
CA GLY A 44 -11.03 -10.13 -9.75
C GLY A 44 -11.81 -9.53 -10.91
N GLN A 45 -11.73 -10.16 -12.09
CA GLN A 45 -12.43 -9.70 -13.28
C GLN A 45 -13.94 -9.84 -13.14
N ASN A 46 -14.40 -10.87 -12.46
CA ASN A 46 -15.83 -11.13 -12.27
C ASN A 46 -16.45 -10.26 -11.16
N ASN A 47 -15.63 -9.66 -10.32
CA ASN A 47 -16.07 -8.82 -9.21
C ASN A 47 -16.01 -7.34 -9.55
N ARG A 48 -16.29 -6.98 -10.80
CA ARG A 48 -16.29 -5.58 -11.25
C ARG A 48 -17.39 -4.76 -10.60
N ARG A 49 -18.47 -5.41 -10.18
CA ARG A 49 -19.53 -4.72 -9.43
C ARG A 49 -19.04 -4.53 -7.99
N ARG A 50 -18.77 -3.27 -7.66
CA ARG A 50 -18.36 -2.93 -6.30
C ARG A 50 -19.53 -3.13 -5.35
N SER A 51 -19.37 -4.08 -4.44
CA SER A 51 -20.20 -4.06 -3.24
C SER A 51 -19.81 -2.82 -2.44
N LYS A 52 -20.80 -2.22 -1.79
CA LYS A 52 -20.59 -1.04 -0.96
C LYS A 52 -19.59 -1.38 0.15
N THR A 53 -18.46 -0.69 0.18
CA THR A 53 -17.42 -0.92 1.18
C THR A 53 -17.84 -0.31 2.51
N SER A 54 -17.71 -1.08 3.59
CA SER A 54 -17.97 -0.57 4.94
C SER A 54 -16.88 0.40 5.38
N ASP A 55 -17.17 1.20 6.41
CA ASP A 55 -16.18 2.13 6.97
C ASP A 55 -14.92 1.40 7.42
N TYR A 56 -15.10 0.22 8.04
CA TYR A 56 -13.95 -0.62 8.42
C TYR A 56 -13.14 -1.02 7.19
N GLY A 57 -13.81 -1.40 6.10
CA GLY A 57 -13.14 -1.78 4.87
C GLY A 57 -12.33 -0.63 4.25
N GLU A 58 -12.87 0.58 4.28
CA GLU A 58 -12.16 1.76 3.79
C GLU A 58 -10.91 2.06 4.62
N GLN A 59 -11.04 2.02 5.95
CA GLN A 59 -9.91 2.25 6.85
C GLN A 59 -8.84 1.18 6.67
N LEU A 60 -9.24 -0.07 6.49
CA LEU A 60 -8.31 -1.16 6.25
C LEU A 60 -7.54 -0.95 4.96
N ARG A 61 -8.22 -0.49 3.89
CA ARG A 61 -7.56 -0.24 2.60
C ARG A 61 -6.51 0.86 2.72
N GLU A 62 -6.82 1.93 3.45
CA GLU A 62 -5.85 3.02 3.65
C GLU A 62 -4.60 2.54 4.41
N LYS A 63 -4.79 1.76 5.44
CA LYS A 63 -3.68 1.17 6.21
C LYS A 63 -2.83 0.26 5.34
N GLN A 64 -3.46 -0.65 4.60
CA GLN A 64 -2.74 -1.59 3.76
C GLN A 64 -1.99 -0.90 2.61
N LYS A 65 -2.56 0.20 2.10
CA LYS A 65 -1.91 1.00 1.07
C LYS A 65 -0.56 1.53 1.56
N VAL A 66 -0.53 2.13 2.73
CA VAL A 66 0.70 2.68 3.31
C VAL A 66 1.73 1.58 3.54
N LYS A 67 1.31 0.45 4.10
CA LYS A 67 2.20 -0.70 4.31
C LYS A 67 2.84 -1.17 3.00
N ARG A 68 2.06 -1.23 1.94
CA ARG A 68 2.53 -1.73 0.64
C ARG A 68 3.45 -0.74 -0.07
N ILE A 69 3.20 0.55 0.09
CA ILE A 69 4.09 1.57 -0.47
C ILE A 69 5.50 1.42 0.11
N TYR A 70 5.61 1.19 1.42
CA TYR A 70 6.91 1.07 2.08
C TYR A 70 7.42 -0.37 2.19
N GLY A 71 6.58 -1.35 1.84
CA GLY A 71 6.97 -2.77 1.83
C GLY A 71 7.27 -3.35 3.20
N ILE A 72 6.55 -2.94 4.24
CA ILE A 72 6.77 -3.37 5.61
C ILE A 72 5.74 -4.40 6.07
N ALA A 73 6.16 -5.24 7.03
CA ALA A 73 5.28 -6.24 7.63
C ALA A 73 4.38 -5.62 8.69
N GLU A 74 3.26 -6.29 8.97
CA GLU A 74 2.25 -5.80 9.93
C GLU A 74 2.84 -5.53 11.31
N ARG A 75 3.69 -6.42 11.78
CA ARG A 75 4.27 -6.28 13.13
C ARG A 75 5.15 -5.03 13.24
N GLN A 76 5.97 -4.80 12.23
CA GLN A 76 6.81 -3.60 12.19
C GLN A 76 5.97 -2.34 12.06
N PHE A 77 4.93 -2.39 11.23
CA PHE A 77 4.03 -1.26 11.05
C PHE A 77 3.37 -0.86 12.37
N ARG A 78 2.90 -1.84 13.13
CA ARG A 78 2.31 -1.58 14.45
C ARG A 78 3.29 -0.91 15.40
N GLY A 79 4.55 -1.37 15.39
CA GLY A 79 5.59 -0.77 16.21
C GLY A 79 5.82 0.70 15.88
N TYR A 80 5.87 1.03 14.59
CA TYR A 80 6.00 2.42 14.14
C TYR A 80 4.78 3.25 14.52
N TYR A 81 3.59 2.68 14.40
CA TYR A 81 2.36 3.37 14.76
C TYR A 81 2.35 3.73 16.27
N PHE A 82 2.68 2.79 17.13
CA PHE A 82 2.73 3.06 18.57
C PHE A 82 3.75 4.15 18.91
N ARG A 83 4.89 4.11 18.26
CA ARG A 83 5.91 5.13 18.45
C ARG A 83 5.42 6.51 18.01
N ALA A 84 4.79 6.56 16.82
CA ALA A 84 4.26 7.80 16.27
C ALA A 84 3.15 8.39 17.17
N ASN A 85 2.34 7.54 17.77
CA ASN A 85 1.25 7.96 18.63
C ASN A 85 1.75 8.59 19.94
N ARG A 86 2.95 8.21 20.39
CA ARG A 86 3.57 8.78 21.59
C ARG A 86 4.27 10.11 21.33
N MET A 87 4.58 10.41 20.07
CA MET A 87 5.25 11.66 19.72
C MET A 87 4.25 12.81 19.71
N LYS A 88 4.77 14.01 19.96
CA LYS A 88 3.96 15.23 19.87
C LYS A 88 3.62 15.52 18.42
N GLY A 89 2.40 15.98 18.19
CA GLY A 89 1.94 16.36 16.88
C GLY A 89 0.92 15.38 16.29
N VAL A 90 0.66 15.49 15.01
CA VAL A 90 -0.32 14.64 14.31
C VAL A 90 0.28 13.24 14.10
N THR A 91 -0.44 12.21 14.58
CA THR A 91 0.04 10.83 14.52
C THR A 91 0.36 10.39 13.10
N GLY A 92 -0.49 10.74 12.13
CA GLY A 92 -0.27 10.37 10.73
C GLY A 92 1.02 10.95 10.16
N GLU A 93 1.31 12.22 10.43
CA GLU A 93 2.54 12.85 9.97
C GLU A 93 3.76 12.22 10.63
N ASN A 94 3.68 11.94 11.94
CA ASN A 94 4.76 11.28 12.67
C ASN A 94 5.03 9.89 12.12
N LEU A 95 3.98 9.15 11.79
CA LEU A 95 4.09 7.82 11.21
C LEU A 95 4.80 7.86 9.86
N LEU A 96 4.40 8.76 8.98
CA LEU A 96 5.03 8.90 7.66
C LEU A 96 6.49 9.30 7.80
N MET A 97 6.80 10.19 8.73
CA MET A 97 8.19 10.60 8.98
C MET A 97 9.05 9.42 9.42
N LEU A 98 8.54 8.59 10.33
CA LEU A 98 9.27 7.41 10.80
C LEU A 98 9.51 6.41 9.67
N LEU A 99 8.50 6.21 8.82
CA LEU A 99 8.62 5.29 7.68
C LEU A 99 9.61 5.81 6.63
N GLU A 100 9.63 7.11 6.38
CA GLU A 100 10.56 7.72 5.44
C GLU A 100 12.02 7.62 5.92
N ARG A 101 12.24 7.54 7.21
CA ARG A 101 13.59 7.44 7.79
C ARG A 101 14.19 6.05 7.73
N ARG A 102 13.43 5.04 7.32
CA ARG A 102 13.95 3.68 7.26
C ARG A 102 15.10 3.61 6.24
N LEU A 103 16.13 2.83 6.59
CA LEU A 103 17.31 2.68 5.73
C LEU A 103 16.95 2.12 4.36
N ASP A 104 16.06 1.13 4.32
CA ASP A 104 15.64 0.51 3.07
C ASP A 104 14.86 1.47 2.17
N ASN A 105 14.23 2.48 2.76
CA ASN A 105 13.52 3.50 2.00
C ASN A 105 14.48 4.59 1.48
N VAL A 106 15.48 4.95 2.28
CA VAL A 106 16.45 5.98 1.93
C VAL A 106 17.38 5.51 0.82
N VAL A 107 17.77 4.25 0.84
CA VAL A 107 18.62 3.65 -0.18
C VAL A 107 17.86 3.44 -1.47
#